data_b4f9ace70bc022787e9cd0f05fe6c604
#
_entry.id   b4f9ace70bc022787e9cd0f05fe6c604
#
_cell.length_a   1.000
_cell.length_b   1.000
_cell.length_c   1.000
_cell.angle_alpha   90.00
_cell.angle_beta   90.00
_cell.angle_gamma   90.00
#
_symmetry.space_group_name_H-M   'P 1'
#
loop_
_entity.id
_entity.type
_entity.pdbx_description
1 polymer ?
#
loop_
_entity_poly.entity_id
_entity_poly.type
_entity_poly.pdbx_seq_one_letter_code
_entity_poly.pdbx_strand_id
1 'polypeptide(L)' 'MKLIVDSGSTKTDWICLDSDNNKFFETQTLGLNPQVLDSNIIKERVINNYDLYQNRKKISHLYFYGAG' A
#
# COMPACT_ATOMS: atom_id res chain seq x y z
N MET A 1 6.28 2.12 11.06
CA MET A 1 4.83 1.94 10.84
C MET A 1 4.59 0.73 9.96
N LYS A 2 3.42 0.14 10.08
CA LYS A 2 3.01 -1.01 9.27
C LYS A 2 2.09 -0.54 8.14
N LEU A 3 2.28 -1.09 6.96
CA LEU A 3 1.41 -0.80 5.82
C LEU A 3 0.67 -2.06 5.42
N ILE A 4 -0.65 -1.99 5.43
CA ILE A 4 -1.51 -3.08 5.01
C ILE A 4 -2.04 -2.76 3.63
N VAL A 5 -1.85 -3.68 2.69
CA VAL A 5 -2.25 -3.51 1.30
C VAL A 5 -3.32 -4.55 0.98
N ASP A 6 -4.53 -4.08 0.70
CA ASP A 6 -5.64 -4.95 0.30
C ASP A 6 -5.93 -4.68 -1.17
N SER A 7 -5.49 -5.59 -2.03
CA SER A 7 -5.51 -5.39 -3.47
C SER A 7 -6.68 -6.11 -4.11
N GLY A 8 -7.51 -5.37 -4.81
CA GLY A 8 -8.52 -5.91 -5.72
C GLY A 8 -8.12 -5.72 -7.17
N SER A 9 -8.96 -6.18 -8.10
CA SER A 9 -8.66 -6.10 -9.52
C SER A 9 -8.75 -4.66 -10.06
N THR A 10 -9.57 -3.81 -9.45
CA THR A 10 -9.79 -2.45 -9.93
C THR A 10 -9.19 -1.39 -9.02
N LYS A 11 -9.08 -1.68 -7.73
CA LYS A 11 -8.53 -0.73 -6.76
C LYS A 11 -7.76 -1.45 -5.68
N THR A 12 -6.86 -0.72 -5.04
CA THR A 12 -6.07 -1.20 -3.92
C THR A 12 -6.25 -0.25 -2.75
N ASP A 13 -6.58 -0.80 -1.58
CA ASP A 13 -6.66 -0.03 -0.34
C ASP A 13 -5.33 -0.14 0.40
N TRP A 14 -4.82 1.00 0.85
CA TRP A 14 -3.57 1.08 1.60
C TRP A 14 -3.89 1.68 2.96
N ILE A 15 -3.61 0.92 4.02
CA ILE A 15 -3.90 1.33 5.39
C ILE A 15 -2.59 1.34 6.16
N CYS A 16 -2.21 2.50 6.68
CA CYS A 16 -1.00 2.64 7.48
C CYS A 16 -1.35 2.70 8.95
N LEU A 17 -0.72 1.82 9.73
CA LEU A 17 -0.91 1.75 11.17
C LEU A 17 0.36 2.23 11.87
N ASP A 18 0.19 2.99 12.96
CA ASP A 18 1.29 3.42 13.79
C ASP A 18 1.76 2.30 14.72
N SER A 19 2.71 2.60 15.61
CA SER A 19 3.27 1.60 16.53
C SER A 19 2.25 1.03 17.50
N ASP A 20 1.15 1.74 17.76
CA ASP A 20 0.07 1.30 18.63
C ASP A 20 -1.07 0.63 17.87
N ASN A 21 -0.87 0.35 16.57
CA ASN A 21 -1.86 -0.23 15.67
C ASN A 21 -3.08 0.67 15.45
N ASN A 22 -2.93 1.95 15.63
CA ASN A 22 -3.95 2.92 15.26
C ASN A 22 -3.77 3.36 13.82
N LYS A 23 -4.87 3.60 13.12
CA LYS A 23 -4.82 4.04 11.73
C LYS A 23 -4.21 5.43 11.64
N PHE A 24 -3.07 5.53 10.96
CA PHE A 24 -2.38 6.80 10.71
C PHE A 24 -2.91 7.48 9.45
N PHE A 25 -3.04 6.72 8.36
CA PHE A 25 -3.73 7.18 7.16
C PHE A 25 -4.27 5.99 6.38
N GLU A 26 -5.19 6.30 5.47
CA GLU A 26 -5.73 5.32 4.54
C GLU A 26 -5.88 5.99 3.17
N THR A 27 -5.50 5.29 2.12
CA THR A 27 -5.61 5.82 0.77
C THR A 27 -5.90 4.70 -0.22
N GLN A 28 -6.25 5.05 -1.44
CA GLN A 28 -6.55 4.09 -2.50
C GLN A 28 -5.77 4.41 -3.76
N THR A 29 -5.39 3.36 -4.47
CA THR A 29 -4.75 3.47 -5.78
C THR A 29 -5.44 2.54 -6.77
N LEU A 30 -4.95 2.55 -8.01
CA LEU A 30 -5.36 1.55 -8.99
C LEU A 30 -5.03 0.15 -8.48
N GLY A 31 -5.76 -0.84 -9.00
CA GLY A 31 -5.57 -2.22 -8.59
C GLY A 31 -4.18 -2.75 -8.86
N LEU A 32 -3.77 -3.70 -8.04
CA LEU A 32 -2.54 -4.45 -8.23
C LEU A 32 -2.90 -5.90 -8.50
N ASN A 33 -2.51 -6.43 -9.66
CA ASN A 33 -2.75 -7.83 -9.96
C ASN A 33 -1.62 -8.66 -9.38
N PRO A 34 -1.88 -9.52 -8.37
CA PRO A 34 -0.82 -10.29 -7.72
C PRO A 34 -0.10 -11.26 -8.67
N GLN A 35 -0.72 -11.66 -9.78
CA GLN A 35 -0.09 -12.55 -10.76
C GLN A 35 0.95 -11.86 -11.62
N VAL A 36 0.86 -10.55 -11.79
CA VAL A 36 1.81 -9.75 -12.57
C VAL A 36 2.46 -8.67 -11.74
N LEU A 37 2.43 -8.84 -10.43
CA LEU A 37 2.97 -7.87 -9.50
C LEU A 37 4.49 -7.89 -9.53
N ASP A 38 5.10 -6.73 -9.74
CA ASP A 38 6.54 -6.58 -9.59
C ASP A 38 6.85 -5.31 -8.78
N SER A 39 8.12 -5.16 -8.40
CA SER A 39 8.54 -4.06 -7.55
C SER A 39 8.39 -2.69 -8.23
N ASN A 40 8.46 -2.64 -9.55
CA ASN A 40 8.32 -1.39 -10.27
C ASN A 40 6.88 -0.89 -10.24
N ILE A 41 5.91 -1.79 -10.32
CA ILE A 41 4.49 -1.44 -10.21
C ILE A 41 4.19 -0.89 -8.82
N ILE A 42 4.70 -1.56 -7.78
CA ILE A 42 4.50 -1.10 -6.40
C ILE A 42 5.12 0.28 -6.21
N LYS A 43 6.34 0.49 -6.70
CA LYS A 43 7.00 1.78 -6.62
C LYS A 43 6.21 2.87 -7.33
N GLU A 44 5.68 2.57 -8.51
CA GLU A 44 4.86 3.52 -9.26
C GLU A 44 3.64 3.95 -8.45
N ARG A 45 2.93 2.99 -7.84
CA ARG A 45 1.76 3.31 -7.03
C ARG A 45 2.13 4.20 -5.84
N VAL A 46 3.25 3.90 -5.18
CA VAL A 46 3.73 4.69 -4.05
C VAL A 46 4.14 6.10 -4.47
N ILE A 47 4.91 6.22 -5.55
CA ILE A 47 5.42 7.51 -6.03
C ILE A 47 4.27 8.42 -6.46
N ASN A 48 3.24 7.86 -7.07
CA ASN A 48 2.12 8.63 -7.60
C ASN A 48 1.02 8.90 -6.57
N ASN A 49 1.22 8.49 -5.31
CA ASN A 49 0.28 8.74 -4.24
C ASN A 49 0.96 9.58 -3.16
N TYR A 50 0.40 10.75 -2.87
CA TYR A 50 1.01 11.71 -1.95
C TYR A 50 1.24 11.11 -0.56
N ASP A 51 0.21 10.47 0.02
CA ASP A 51 0.31 9.93 1.37
C ASP A 51 1.33 8.81 1.47
N LEU A 52 1.34 7.91 0.48
CA LEU A 52 2.29 6.80 0.45
C LEU A 52 3.72 7.31 0.25
N TYR A 53 3.91 8.21 -0.68
CA TYR A 53 5.25 8.76 -0.97
C TYR A 53 5.82 9.51 0.22
N GLN A 54 5.01 10.37 0.84
CA GLN A 54 5.45 11.19 1.96
C GLN A 54 5.88 10.34 3.17
N ASN A 55 5.22 9.20 3.38
CA ASN A 55 5.46 8.36 4.55
C ASN A 55 6.31 7.12 4.25
N ARG A 56 6.84 6.97 3.05
CA ARG A 56 7.54 5.75 2.62
C ARG A 56 8.70 5.35 3.52
N LYS A 57 9.40 6.31 4.08
CA LYS A 57 10.56 6.04 4.94
C LYS A 57 10.19 5.63 6.35
N LYS A 58 8.94 5.87 6.75
CA LYS A 58 8.44 5.51 8.07
C LYS A 58 7.88 4.10 8.10
N ILE A 59 7.69 3.48 6.94
CA ILE A 59 7.10 2.15 6.83
C ILE A 59 8.18 1.11 7.00
N SER A 60 8.06 0.29 8.05
CA SER A 60 9.01 -0.78 8.38
C SER A 60 8.53 -2.15 7.94
N HIS A 61 7.22 -2.35 7.83
CA HIS A 61 6.62 -3.64 7.47
C HIS A 61 5.50 -3.42 6.48
N LEU A 62 5.39 -4.33 5.53
CA LEU A 62 4.32 -4.33 4.53
C LEU A 62 3.62 -5.68 4.56
N TYR A 63 2.29 -5.66 4.71
CA TYR A 63 1.45 -6.85 4.68
C TYR A 63 0.55 -6.77 3.46
N PHE A 64 0.69 -7.73 2.55
CA PHE A 64 -0.03 -7.72 1.29
C PHE A 64 -1.12 -8.78 1.28
N TYR A 65 -2.34 -8.38 1.01
CA TYR A 65 -3.49 -9.26 0.83
C TYR A 65 -4.03 -9.03 -0.58
N GLY A 66 -3.86 -10.01 -1.45
CA GLY A 66 -4.30 -9.90 -2.82
C GLY A 66 -5.45 -10.85 -3.10
N ALA A 67 -6.52 -10.32 -3.73
CA ALA A 67 -7.60 -11.12 -4.29
C ALA A 67 -7.43 -11.08 -5.79
N GLY A 68 -6.82 -12.10 -6.33
CA GLY A 68 -6.57 -12.15 -7.77
C GLY A 68 -7.19 -13.35 -8.43
#